data_4a10fdff57951234cd175deabe16921e
#
_entry.id   4a10fdff57951234cd175deabe16921e
#
_cell.length_a   1.000
_cell.length_b   1.000
_cell.length_c   1.000
_cell.angle_alpha   90.00
_cell.angle_beta   90.00
_cell.angle_gamma   90.00
#
_symmetry.space_group_name_H-M   'P 1'
#
loop_
_entity.id
_entity.type
_entity.pdbx_description
1 polymer ?
#
loop_
_entity_poly.entity_id
_entity_poly.type
_entity_poly.pdbx_seq_one_letter_code
_entity_poly.pdbx_strand_id
1 'polypeptide(L)'
;FNSFLPTSSYSFNFKDIKKFKKFKTVLVIGMGGSVLGSKAIYSFLKYKIKKKFIFIDNLDQTLLADIKKKNNLSNSLFLIISKSGNTNETILNLSFFKSFLKKSNTIIISENKNNFLSNLAKEKGFYFIHHNINIGGRYSIFSEVGMVPAYLMGLNPKNFKKNLNKLLKNKNFHLNISKAISNLRLKKFKTLILLNYVPELNNFLYWCQQLLAESLGKNKKGFL
;
A
#
# COMPACT_ATOMS: atom_id res chain seq x y z
N PHE A 1 15.74 5.89 -2.65
CA PHE A 1 15.58 5.80 -4.12
C PHE A 1 15.75 4.38 -4.67
N ASN A 2 16.53 3.50 -4.03
CA ASN A 2 16.81 2.16 -4.56
C ASN A 2 15.56 1.30 -4.80
N SER A 3 14.49 1.44 -4.02
CA SER A 3 13.24 0.70 -4.22
C SER A 3 12.52 1.03 -5.53
N PHE A 4 12.80 2.19 -6.13
CA PHE A 4 12.24 2.60 -7.41
C PHE A 4 12.99 2.01 -8.61
N LEU A 5 14.21 1.55 -8.42
CA LEU A 5 15.02 1.00 -9.52
C LEU A 5 14.48 -0.36 -9.96
N PRO A 6 14.49 -0.66 -11.26
CA PRO A 6 14.10 -1.98 -11.78
C PRO A 6 14.93 -3.13 -11.22
N THR A 7 16.18 -2.83 -10.83
CA THR A 7 17.16 -3.78 -10.26
C THR A 7 16.94 -4.04 -8.77
N SER A 8 16.06 -3.29 -8.10
CA SER A 8 15.83 -3.50 -6.67
C SER A 8 15.20 -4.87 -6.40
N SER A 9 15.81 -5.62 -5.47
CA SER A 9 15.28 -6.89 -4.98
C SER A 9 14.20 -6.65 -3.93
N TYR A 10 13.25 -7.57 -3.84
CA TYR A 10 12.27 -7.62 -2.75
C TYR A 10 12.80 -8.51 -1.63
N SER A 11 12.31 -8.30 -0.42
CA SER A 11 12.61 -9.13 0.76
C SER A 11 11.95 -10.52 0.73
N PHE A 12 11.26 -10.86 -0.36
CA PHE A 12 10.53 -12.10 -0.54
C PHE A 12 10.60 -12.58 -2.01
N ASN A 13 10.26 -13.87 -2.23
CA ASN A 13 10.15 -14.42 -3.58
C ASN A 13 8.67 -14.54 -3.97
N PHE A 14 8.33 -14.08 -5.17
CA PHE A 14 6.96 -14.22 -5.70
C PHE A 14 6.49 -15.68 -5.83
N LYS A 15 7.43 -16.63 -6.00
CA LYS A 15 7.11 -18.06 -6.04
C LYS A 15 6.48 -18.53 -4.72
N ASP A 16 6.97 -18.04 -3.59
CA ASP A 16 6.50 -18.45 -2.25
C ASP A 16 5.07 -18.00 -1.95
N ILE A 17 4.69 -16.83 -2.49
CA ILE A 17 3.33 -16.29 -2.34
C ILE A 17 2.36 -16.74 -3.44
N LYS A 18 2.83 -17.51 -4.44
CA LYS A 18 1.98 -18.04 -5.51
C LYS A 18 0.81 -18.86 -4.98
N LYS A 19 1.02 -19.62 -3.89
CA LYS A 19 0.00 -20.43 -3.22
C LYS A 19 -1.22 -19.61 -2.75
N PHE A 20 -1.05 -18.33 -2.45
CA PHE A 20 -2.13 -17.43 -2.03
C PHE A 20 -2.95 -16.88 -3.21
N LYS A 21 -2.54 -17.10 -4.44
CA LYS A 21 -3.32 -16.71 -5.62
C LYS A 21 -4.64 -17.46 -5.79
N LYS A 22 -4.83 -18.58 -5.10
CA LYS A 22 -6.09 -19.35 -5.13
C LYS A 22 -7.28 -18.57 -4.55
N PHE A 23 -7.06 -17.65 -3.60
CA PHE A 23 -8.12 -16.88 -2.98
C PHE A 23 -8.71 -15.85 -3.96
N LYS A 24 -10.05 -15.84 -4.08
CA LYS A 24 -10.80 -14.89 -4.92
C LYS A 24 -11.04 -13.56 -4.22
N THR A 25 -11.13 -13.59 -2.88
CA THR A 25 -11.31 -12.39 -2.03
C THR A 25 -10.06 -12.17 -1.20
N VAL A 26 -9.60 -10.94 -1.15
CA VAL A 26 -8.43 -10.49 -0.38
C VAL A 26 -8.83 -9.31 0.50
N LEU A 27 -8.70 -9.46 1.81
CA LEU A 27 -8.85 -8.36 2.77
C LEU A 27 -7.47 -7.76 3.02
N VAL A 28 -7.32 -6.47 2.76
CA VAL A 28 -6.09 -5.73 3.03
C VAL A 28 -6.35 -4.85 4.25
N ILE A 29 -5.66 -5.15 5.36
CA ILE A 29 -5.81 -4.45 6.64
C ILE A 29 -4.55 -3.62 6.88
N GLY A 30 -4.70 -2.31 7.01
CA GLY A 30 -3.58 -1.39 7.23
C GLY A 30 -4.04 0.05 7.16
N MET A 31 -3.14 0.99 7.48
CA MET A 31 -3.46 2.42 7.57
C MET A 31 -2.55 3.25 6.67
N GLY A 32 -3.08 4.34 6.11
CA GLY A 32 -2.34 5.33 5.35
C GLY A 32 -1.47 4.72 4.26
N GLY A 33 -0.16 5.00 4.29
CA GLY A 33 0.80 4.52 3.29
C GLY A 33 0.89 3.00 3.14
N SER A 34 0.44 2.23 4.13
CA SER A 34 0.38 0.76 4.05
C SER A 34 -0.70 0.27 3.06
N VAL A 35 -1.68 1.11 2.74
CA VAL A 35 -2.87 0.71 1.96
C VAL A 35 -3.10 1.59 0.74
N LEU A 36 -2.91 2.91 0.85
CA LEU A 36 -3.30 3.87 -0.18
C LEU A 36 -2.68 3.57 -1.56
N GLY A 37 -1.40 3.18 -1.61
CA GLY A 37 -0.75 2.84 -2.86
C GLY A 37 -1.38 1.62 -3.55
N SER A 38 -1.66 0.56 -2.81
CA SER A 38 -2.31 -0.65 -3.35
C SER A 38 -3.79 -0.40 -3.71
N LYS A 39 -4.48 0.45 -2.95
CA LYS A 39 -5.85 0.89 -3.22
C LYS A 39 -5.92 1.71 -4.53
N ALA A 40 -4.94 2.58 -4.76
CA ALA A 40 -4.79 3.32 -6.02
C ALA A 40 -4.56 2.38 -7.22
N ILE A 41 -3.65 1.39 -7.10
CA ILE A 41 -3.43 0.39 -8.13
C ILE A 41 -4.72 -0.37 -8.43
N TYR A 42 -5.44 -0.81 -7.39
CA TYR A 42 -6.68 -1.56 -7.54
C TYR A 42 -7.77 -0.77 -8.26
N SER A 43 -8.00 0.49 -7.87
CA SER A 43 -9.02 1.34 -8.51
C SER A 43 -8.69 1.58 -9.97
N PHE A 44 -7.48 2.04 -10.26
CA PHE A 44 -7.08 2.41 -11.61
C PHE A 44 -7.03 1.23 -12.58
N LEU A 45 -6.62 0.04 -12.11
CA LEU A 45 -6.50 -1.16 -12.94
C LEU A 45 -7.64 -2.16 -12.71
N LYS A 46 -8.75 -1.72 -12.11
CA LYS A 46 -9.90 -2.58 -11.78
C LYS A 46 -10.39 -3.41 -12.96
N TYR A 47 -10.39 -2.84 -14.15
CA TYR A 47 -10.81 -3.50 -15.39
C TYR A 47 -9.97 -4.74 -15.78
N LYS A 48 -8.73 -4.84 -15.26
CA LYS A 48 -7.83 -6.00 -15.45
C LYS A 48 -7.90 -7.00 -14.29
N ILE A 49 -8.53 -6.64 -13.17
CA ILE A 49 -8.45 -7.40 -11.93
C ILE A 49 -9.76 -8.17 -11.71
N LYS A 50 -9.69 -9.51 -11.79
CA LYS A 50 -10.86 -10.38 -11.60
C LYS A 50 -11.19 -10.67 -10.15
N LYS A 51 -10.26 -10.38 -9.22
CA LYS A 51 -10.42 -10.65 -7.80
C LYS A 51 -11.06 -9.50 -7.06
N LYS A 52 -11.73 -9.83 -5.96
CA LYS A 52 -12.29 -8.84 -5.03
C LYS A 52 -11.23 -8.46 -3.99
N PHE A 53 -10.90 -7.17 -3.91
CA PHE A 53 -10.08 -6.61 -2.86
C PHE A 53 -10.95 -5.73 -1.96
N ILE A 54 -10.85 -5.92 -0.66
CA ILE A 54 -11.55 -5.16 0.37
C ILE A 54 -10.46 -4.51 1.22
N PHE A 55 -10.45 -3.18 1.23
CA PHE A 55 -9.47 -2.42 1.98
C PHE A 55 -10.09 -1.95 3.30
N ILE A 56 -9.41 -2.22 4.40
CA ILE A 56 -9.82 -1.89 5.76
C ILE A 56 -8.76 -0.94 6.29
N ASP A 57 -9.04 0.36 6.14
CA ASP A 57 -8.12 1.47 6.39
C ASP A 57 -8.70 2.54 7.32
N ASN A 58 -9.77 2.19 8.04
CA ASN A 58 -10.38 3.00 9.08
C ASN A 58 -10.98 2.10 10.18
N LEU A 59 -11.37 2.72 11.29
CA LEU A 59 -12.10 2.07 12.39
C LEU A 59 -13.60 2.35 12.23
N ASP A 60 -14.28 1.45 11.52
CA ASP A 60 -15.72 1.52 11.29
C ASP A 60 -16.37 0.16 11.58
N GLN A 61 -17.00 0.06 12.75
CA GLN A 61 -17.63 -1.19 13.20
C GLN A 61 -18.75 -1.65 12.27
N THR A 62 -19.53 -0.73 11.71
CA THR A 62 -20.62 -1.04 10.79
C THR A 62 -20.07 -1.67 9.51
N LEU A 63 -19.02 -1.06 8.94
CA LEU A 63 -18.32 -1.59 7.77
C LEU A 63 -17.74 -2.97 8.05
N LEU A 64 -17.09 -3.16 9.20
CA LEU A 64 -16.49 -4.45 9.58
C LEU A 64 -17.55 -5.54 9.75
N ALA A 65 -18.69 -5.23 10.38
CA ALA A 65 -19.82 -6.14 10.52
C ALA A 65 -20.41 -6.52 9.16
N ASP A 66 -20.58 -5.56 8.27
CA ASP A 66 -21.04 -5.75 6.90
C ASP A 66 -20.09 -6.63 6.08
N ILE A 67 -18.78 -6.40 6.20
CA ILE A 67 -17.76 -7.24 5.54
C ILE A 67 -17.89 -8.67 6.03
N LYS A 68 -18.04 -8.88 7.34
CA LYS A 68 -18.19 -10.21 7.95
C LYS A 68 -19.45 -10.92 7.46
N LYS A 69 -20.55 -10.20 7.33
CA LYS A 69 -21.84 -10.75 6.89
C LYS A 69 -21.88 -11.08 5.39
N LYS A 70 -21.28 -10.21 4.57
CA LYS A 70 -21.40 -10.28 3.09
C LYS A 70 -20.32 -11.09 2.39
N ASN A 71 -19.31 -11.62 3.11
CA ASN A 71 -18.18 -12.32 2.50
C ASN A 71 -17.89 -13.66 3.19
N ASN A 72 -17.46 -14.64 2.38
CA ASN A 72 -16.94 -15.90 2.91
C ASN A 72 -15.51 -15.70 3.42
N LEU A 73 -15.38 -15.26 4.68
CA LEU A 73 -14.08 -14.96 5.30
C LEU A 73 -13.21 -16.20 5.51
N SER A 74 -13.80 -17.37 5.71
CA SER A 74 -13.06 -18.62 5.84
C SER A 74 -12.30 -18.99 4.56
N ASN A 75 -12.78 -18.53 3.40
CA ASN A 75 -12.14 -18.72 2.09
C ASN A 75 -11.58 -17.41 1.52
N SER A 76 -11.19 -16.48 2.39
CA SER A 76 -10.57 -15.22 2.02
C SER A 76 -9.11 -15.17 2.47
N LEU A 77 -8.28 -14.41 1.76
CA LEU A 77 -6.91 -14.11 2.15
C LEU A 77 -6.89 -12.82 3.00
N PHE A 78 -6.17 -12.86 4.10
CA PHE A 78 -5.89 -11.69 4.94
C PHE A 78 -4.47 -11.21 4.69
N LEU A 79 -4.33 -9.99 4.21
CA LEU A 79 -3.06 -9.31 4.00
C LEU A 79 -2.98 -8.14 4.99
N ILE A 80 -2.16 -8.29 6.02
CA ILE A 80 -2.03 -7.34 7.12
C ILE A 80 -0.74 -6.56 6.94
N ILE A 81 -0.83 -5.24 6.86
CA ILE A 81 0.30 -4.37 6.52
C ILE A 81 0.43 -3.25 7.54
N SER A 82 1.54 -3.25 8.28
CA SER A 82 1.94 -2.14 9.12
C SER A 82 3.46 -2.08 9.23
N LYS A 83 4.06 -0.96 8.83
CA LYS A 83 5.51 -0.78 8.91
C LYS A 83 6.02 -1.02 10.33
N SER A 84 5.48 -0.30 11.32
CA SER A 84 5.89 -0.41 12.73
C SER A 84 5.50 -1.75 13.36
N GLY A 85 4.46 -2.40 12.82
CA GLY A 85 3.84 -3.59 13.40
C GLY A 85 3.04 -3.35 14.66
N ASN A 86 2.92 -2.08 15.11
CA ASN A 86 2.25 -1.67 16.35
C ASN A 86 1.16 -0.61 16.12
N THR A 87 0.73 -0.38 14.87
CA THR A 87 -0.35 0.57 14.58
C THR A 87 -1.65 0.10 15.21
N ASN A 88 -2.18 0.85 16.18
CA ASN A 88 -3.34 0.46 16.97
C ASN A 88 -4.57 0.14 16.12
N GLU A 89 -4.87 0.96 15.13
CA GLU A 89 -6.01 0.76 14.24
C GLU A 89 -5.87 -0.53 13.42
N THR A 90 -4.66 -0.85 12.98
CA THR A 90 -4.40 -2.11 12.26
C THR A 90 -4.60 -3.31 13.18
N ILE A 91 -4.16 -3.21 14.44
CA ILE A 91 -4.30 -4.28 15.44
C ILE A 91 -5.77 -4.47 15.81
N LEU A 92 -6.53 -3.38 16.02
CA LEU A 92 -7.96 -3.43 16.32
C LEU A 92 -8.75 -4.06 15.17
N ASN A 93 -8.54 -3.61 13.93
CA ASN A 93 -9.17 -4.20 12.76
C ASN A 93 -8.81 -5.69 12.58
N LEU A 94 -7.55 -6.06 12.83
CA LEU A 94 -7.11 -7.45 12.79
C LEU A 94 -7.82 -8.29 13.87
N SER A 95 -7.97 -7.76 15.08
CA SER A 95 -8.60 -8.47 16.20
C SER A 95 -10.06 -8.84 15.89
N PHE A 96 -10.78 -8.00 15.17
CA PHE A 96 -12.15 -8.25 14.72
C PHE A 96 -12.28 -9.50 13.82
N PHE A 97 -11.21 -9.80 13.05
CA PHE A 97 -11.17 -10.96 12.15
C PHE A 97 -10.37 -12.15 12.72
N LYS A 98 -9.92 -12.09 13.98
CA LYS A 98 -9.01 -13.08 14.60
C LYS A 98 -9.44 -14.53 14.39
N SER A 99 -10.72 -14.83 14.50
CA SER A 99 -11.27 -16.19 14.34
C SER A 99 -11.14 -16.77 12.92
N PHE A 100 -10.92 -15.93 11.91
CA PHE A 100 -10.79 -16.36 10.51
C PHE A 100 -9.34 -16.50 10.05
N LEU A 101 -8.37 -16.00 10.83
CA LEU A 101 -6.96 -16.03 10.48
C LEU A 101 -6.38 -17.43 10.66
N LYS A 102 -5.76 -17.94 9.60
CA LYS A 102 -5.09 -19.25 9.57
C LYS A 102 -3.74 -19.13 8.89
N LYS A 103 -2.80 -20.03 9.22
CA LYS A 103 -1.50 -20.13 8.54
C LYS A 103 -1.63 -20.22 7.02
N SER A 104 -2.70 -20.81 6.52
CA SER A 104 -2.94 -21.03 5.08
C SER A 104 -3.52 -19.83 4.35
N ASN A 105 -4.03 -18.81 5.07
CA ASN A 105 -4.73 -17.66 4.48
C ASN A 105 -4.30 -16.29 5.03
N THR A 106 -3.14 -16.21 5.71
CA THR A 106 -2.69 -14.94 6.30
C THR A 106 -1.27 -14.61 5.89
N ILE A 107 -1.08 -13.38 5.43
CA ILE A 107 0.22 -12.77 5.13
C ILE A 107 0.36 -11.51 5.98
N ILE A 108 1.49 -11.35 6.64
CA ILE A 108 1.84 -10.15 7.40
C ILE A 108 3.04 -9.47 6.74
N ILE A 109 2.95 -8.15 6.54
CA ILE A 109 4.05 -7.31 6.06
C ILE A 109 4.38 -6.30 7.15
N SER A 110 5.57 -6.39 7.74
CA SER A 110 6.03 -5.50 8.79
C SER A 110 7.56 -5.46 8.87
N GLU A 111 8.11 -4.50 9.59
CA GLU A 111 9.55 -4.53 9.94
C GLU A 111 9.87 -5.78 10.77
N ASN A 112 11.04 -6.36 10.53
CA ASN A 112 11.53 -7.51 11.29
C ASN A 112 12.17 -7.03 12.61
N LYS A 113 11.34 -6.51 13.49
CA LYS A 113 11.69 -6.06 14.83
C LYS A 113 10.78 -6.76 15.84
N ASN A 114 11.09 -6.63 17.12
CA ASN A 114 10.18 -7.04 18.18
C ASN A 114 8.97 -6.09 18.21
N ASN A 115 7.92 -6.46 17.50
CA ASN A 115 6.65 -5.74 17.42
C ASN A 115 5.48 -6.73 17.42
N PHE A 116 4.27 -6.23 17.66
CA PHE A 116 3.08 -7.06 17.78
C PHE A 116 2.86 -7.97 16.56
N LEU A 117 2.93 -7.43 15.33
CA LEU A 117 2.66 -8.21 14.12
C LEU A 117 3.74 -9.26 13.85
N SER A 118 5.01 -8.97 14.11
CA SER A 118 6.10 -9.95 13.92
C SER A 118 5.99 -11.10 14.93
N ASN A 119 5.64 -10.78 16.18
CA ASN A 119 5.44 -11.79 17.23
C ASN A 119 4.22 -12.66 16.93
N LEU A 120 3.11 -12.06 16.53
CA LEU A 120 1.90 -12.77 16.11
C LEU A 120 2.18 -13.70 14.91
N ALA A 121 2.97 -13.25 13.94
CA ALA A 121 3.34 -14.06 12.78
C ALA A 121 4.14 -15.30 13.20
N LYS A 122 5.08 -15.14 14.12
CA LYS A 122 5.88 -16.26 14.68
C LYS A 122 5.00 -17.24 15.47
N GLU A 123 4.18 -16.72 16.39
CA GLU A 123 3.31 -17.52 17.25
C GLU A 123 2.31 -18.36 16.43
N LYS A 124 1.65 -17.76 15.45
CA LYS A 124 0.61 -18.41 14.64
C LYS A 124 1.15 -19.08 13.37
N GLY A 125 2.44 -18.94 13.06
CA GLY A 125 3.06 -19.46 11.85
C GLY A 125 2.53 -18.82 10.57
N PHE A 126 2.12 -17.54 10.63
CA PHE A 126 1.67 -16.79 9.45
C PHE A 126 2.82 -16.51 8.50
N TYR A 127 2.53 -16.35 7.21
CA TYR A 127 3.55 -16.00 6.25
C TYR A 127 3.98 -14.54 6.45
N PHE A 128 5.25 -14.36 6.84
CA PHE A 128 5.80 -13.04 7.16
C PHE A 128 6.69 -12.54 6.03
N ILE A 129 6.48 -11.28 5.65
CA ILE A 129 7.30 -10.55 4.67
C ILE A 129 7.94 -9.36 5.37
N HIS A 130 9.25 -9.30 5.34
CA HIS A 130 10.00 -8.21 5.94
C HIS A 130 9.82 -6.91 5.14
N HIS A 131 9.39 -5.84 5.79
CA HIS A 131 9.37 -4.49 5.25
C HIS A 131 10.71 -3.78 5.52
N ASN A 132 11.29 -3.20 4.49
CA ASN A 132 12.57 -2.49 4.62
C ASN A 132 12.41 -1.22 5.48
N ILE A 133 13.18 -1.12 6.57
CA ILE A 133 13.15 0.00 7.52
C ILE A 133 13.41 1.36 6.85
N ASN A 134 14.23 1.38 5.80
CA ASN A 134 14.61 2.60 5.08
C ASN A 134 13.53 3.11 4.12
N ILE A 135 12.41 2.37 3.96
CA ILE A 135 11.31 2.79 3.11
C ILE A 135 10.19 3.35 3.98
N GLY A 136 9.92 4.66 3.86
CA GLY A 136 8.79 5.30 4.53
C GLY A 136 7.45 4.78 3.99
N GLY A 137 6.42 4.69 4.85
CA GLY A 137 5.11 4.13 4.49
C GLY A 137 4.52 4.75 3.22
N ARG A 138 4.48 6.06 3.10
CA ARG A 138 3.94 6.77 1.92
C ARG A 138 4.74 6.54 0.63
N TYR A 139 6.00 6.09 0.72
CA TYR A 139 6.87 5.77 -0.42
C TYR A 139 6.91 4.29 -0.76
N SER A 140 6.11 3.45 -0.09
CA SER A 140 6.22 1.99 -0.13
C SER A 140 5.50 1.32 -1.31
N ILE A 141 4.87 2.08 -2.21
CA ILE A 141 4.09 1.52 -3.32
C ILE A 141 4.91 0.57 -4.22
N PHE A 142 6.20 0.84 -4.43
CA PHE A 142 7.08 -0.01 -5.23
C PHE A 142 7.88 -1.04 -4.41
N SER A 143 7.65 -1.09 -3.12
CA SER A 143 8.16 -2.14 -2.22
C SER A 143 7.18 -3.32 -2.14
N GLU A 144 7.44 -4.27 -1.24
CA GLU A 144 6.56 -5.39 -0.92
C GLU A 144 5.14 -4.93 -0.57
N VAL A 145 4.99 -3.76 0.05
CA VAL A 145 3.69 -3.20 0.49
C VAL A 145 2.73 -2.96 -0.68
N GLY A 146 3.21 -2.48 -1.82
CA GLY A 146 2.38 -2.30 -3.01
C GLY A 146 2.47 -3.46 -3.99
N MET A 147 3.63 -4.14 -4.09
CA MET A 147 3.87 -5.15 -5.12
C MET A 147 3.34 -6.53 -4.74
N VAL A 148 3.21 -6.87 -3.46
CA VAL A 148 2.51 -8.10 -3.01
C VAL A 148 1.03 -8.03 -3.36
N PRO A 149 0.28 -6.97 -2.97
CA PRO A 149 -1.10 -6.82 -3.45
C PRO A 149 -1.23 -6.84 -4.97
N ALA A 150 -0.39 -6.10 -5.70
CA ALA A 150 -0.41 -6.07 -7.17
C ALA A 150 -0.23 -7.47 -7.78
N TYR A 151 0.69 -8.28 -7.26
CA TYR A 151 0.87 -9.66 -7.69
C TYR A 151 -0.34 -10.54 -7.38
N LEU A 152 -0.97 -10.37 -6.22
CA LEU A 152 -2.18 -11.06 -5.82
C LEU A 152 -3.39 -10.63 -6.66
N MET A 153 -3.42 -9.39 -7.15
CA MET A 153 -4.40 -8.88 -8.13
C MET A 153 -4.27 -9.56 -9.52
N GLY A 154 -3.17 -10.26 -9.75
CA GLY A 154 -2.86 -10.89 -11.05
C GLY A 154 -2.01 -10.01 -11.97
N LEU A 155 -1.57 -8.85 -11.49
CA LEU A 155 -0.70 -7.95 -12.22
C LEU A 155 0.76 -8.43 -12.18
N ASN A 156 1.57 -7.98 -13.15
CA ASN A 156 3.01 -8.23 -13.13
C ASN A 156 3.77 -7.08 -12.46
N PRO A 157 4.34 -7.26 -11.25
CA PRO A 157 5.06 -6.22 -10.54
C PRO A 157 6.24 -5.61 -11.30
N LYS A 158 6.88 -6.38 -12.18
CA LYS A 158 8.00 -5.88 -13.01
C LYS A 158 7.56 -4.75 -13.96
N ASN A 159 6.31 -4.78 -14.42
CA ASN A 159 5.80 -3.78 -15.36
C ASN A 159 5.68 -2.40 -14.72
N PHE A 160 5.46 -2.32 -13.41
CA PHE A 160 5.37 -1.04 -12.70
C PHE A 160 6.70 -0.26 -12.71
N LYS A 161 7.82 -0.96 -12.79
CA LYS A 161 9.17 -0.35 -12.77
C LYS A 161 9.80 -0.24 -14.16
N LYS A 162 9.21 -0.86 -15.19
CA LYS A 162 9.84 -1.02 -16.53
C LYS A 162 10.33 0.30 -17.14
N ASN A 163 9.55 1.37 -17.00
CA ASN A 163 9.84 2.66 -17.64
C ASN A 163 10.42 3.71 -16.68
N LEU A 164 10.61 3.38 -15.39
CA LEU A 164 11.09 4.35 -14.40
C LEU A 164 12.47 4.88 -14.74
N ASN A 165 13.40 4.03 -15.18
CA ASN A 165 14.74 4.49 -15.59
C ASN A 165 14.68 5.49 -16.75
N LYS A 166 13.79 5.26 -17.73
CA LYS A 166 13.60 6.20 -18.85
C LYS A 166 13.10 7.55 -18.36
N LEU A 167 12.11 7.52 -17.45
CA LEU A 167 11.56 8.73 -16.85
C LEU A 167 12.61 9.50 -16.01
N LEU A 168 13.36 8.77 -15.17
CA LEU A 168 14.40 9.34 -14.31
C LEU A 168 15.59 9.93 -15.09
N LYS A 169 15.84 9.47 -16.32
CA LYS A 169 16.87 10.00 -17.20
C LYS A 169 16.35 11.14 -18.13
N ASN A 170 15.05 11.42 -18.11
CA ASN A 170 14.46 12.43 -18.99
C ASN A 170 14.72 13.84 -18.45
N LYS A 171 15.61 14.59 -19.13
CA LYS A 171 15.97 15.95 -18.76
C LYS A 171 14.76 16.90 -18.73
N ASN A 172 13.84 16.77 -19.70
CA ASN A 172 12.63 17.61 -19.76
C ASN A 172 11.70 17.34 -18.56
N PHE A 173 11.59 16.08 -18.12
CA PHE A 173 10.83 15.73 -16.93
C PHE A 173 11.40 16.43 -15.68
N HIS A 174 12.71 16.37 -15.49
CA HIS A 174 13.38 17.05 -14.36
C HIS A 174 13.24 18.56 -14.44
N LEU A 175 13.40 19.13 -15.64
CA LEU A 175 13.26 20.58 -15.86
C LEU A 175 11.83 21.04 -15.52
N ASN A 176 10.81 20.32 -15.97
CA ASN A 176 9.42 20.65 -15.70
C ASN A 176 9.08 20.55 -14.20
N ILE A 177 9.58 19.53 -13.50
CA ILE A 177 9.43 19.41 -12.04
C ILE A 177 10.13 20.60 -11.34
N SER A 178 11.36 20.90 -11.72
CA SER A 178 12.12 22.01 -11.12
C SER A 178 11.42 23.36 -11.33
N LYS A 179 10.88 23.61 -12.53
CA LYS A 179 10.07 24.81 -12.82
C LYS A 179 8.80 24.86 -11.96
N ALA A 180 8.08 23.74 -11.83
CA ALA A 180 6.88 23.68 -11.01
C ALA A 180 7.20 23.97 -9.53
N ILE A 181 8.25 23.37 -8.97
CA ILE A 181 8.69 23.61 -7.59
C ILE A 181 9.12 25.06 -7.39
N SER A 182 9.88 25.65 -8.35
CA SER A 182 10.31 27.04 -8.28
C SER A 182 9.10 28.00 -8.30
N ASN A 183 8.14 27.78 -9.18
CA ASN A 183 6.92 28.57 -9.24
C ASN A 183 6.11 28.50 -7.93
N LEU A 184 5.96 27.30 -7.35
CA LEU A 184 5.28 27.12 -6.07
C LEU A 184 5.98 27.90 -4.94
N ARG A 185 7.30 27.91 -4.91
CA ARG A 185 8.10 28.61 -3.90
C ARG A 185 8.07 30.15 -4.09
N LEU A 186 8.32 30.62 -5.32
CA LEU A 186 8.42 32.05 -5.63
C LEU A 186 7.07 32.78 -5.47
N LYS A 187 5.98 32.13 -5.90
CA LYS A 187 4.63 32.73 -5.84
C LYS A 187 3.94 32.54 -4.49
N LYS A 188 4.60 31.91 -3.51
CA LYS A 188 4.08 31.70 -2.14
C LYS A 188 2.67 31.09 -2.09
N PHE A 189 2.38 30.15 -2.97
CA PHE A 189 1.11 29.43 -2.95
C PHE A 189 0.94 28.70 -1.61
N LYS A 190 -0.24 28.82 -1.00
CA LYS A 190 -0.58 28.18 0.27
C LYS A 190 -1.42 26.92 0.10
N THR A 191 -2.10 26.79 -1.04
CA THR A 191 -3.04 25.72 -1.31
C THR A 191 -2.73 25.05 -2.66
N LEU A 192 -2.82 23.73 -2.68
CA LEU A 192 -2.76 22.91 -3.90
C LEU A 192 -4.09 22.18 -4.07
N ILE A 193 -4.76 22.44 -5.17
CA ILE A 193 -6.03 21.80 -5.52
C ILE A 193 -5.76 20.76 -6.61
N LEU A 194 -6.14 19.51 -6.34
CA LEU A 194 -6.08 18.41 -7.30
C LEU A 194 -7.48 18.17 -7.88
N LEU A 195 -7.70 18.61 -9.12
CA LEU A 195 -8.95 18.39 -9.84
C LEU A 195 -8.91 17.03 -10.54
N ASN A 196 -9.96 16.23 -10.34
CA ASN A 196 -10.07 14.90 -10.94
C ASN A 196 -11.41 14.72 -11.65
N TYR A 197 -11.36 14.33 -12.90
CA TYR A 197 -12.52 14.01 -13.73
C TYR A 197 -12.63 12.50 -14.05
N VAL A 198 -11.71 11.69 -13.49
CA VAL A 198 -11.63 10.23 -13.72
C VAL A 198 -11.79 9.51 -12.40
N PRO A 199 -12.99 8.96 -12.09
CA PRO A 199 -13.27 8.36 -10.78
C PRO A 199 -12.28 7.28 -10.35
N GLU A 200 -11.72 6.53 -11.28
CA GLU A 200 -10.72 5.49 -11.03
C GLU A 200 -9.42 6.02 -10.42
N LEU A 201 -9.12 7.32 -10.60
CA LEU A 201 -7.95 7.99 -10.05
C LEU A 201 -8.17 8.58 -8.64
N ASN A 202 -9.38 8.54 -8.08
CA ASN A 202 -9.63 9.11 -6.74
C ASN A 202 -8.67 8.58 -5.68
N ASN A 203 -8.47 7.26 -5.61
CA ASN A 203 -7.55 6.68 -4.64
C ASN A 203 -6.07 7.01 -4.93
N PHE A 204 -5.71 7.25 -6.20
CA PHE A 204 -4.40 7.76 -6.57
C PHE A 204 -4.18 9.19 -6.04
N LEU A 205 -5.20 10.04 -6.14
CA LEU A 205 -5.12 11.41 -5.60
C LEU A 205 -5.04 11.44 -4.07
N TYR A 206 -5.74 10.56 -3.36
CA TYR A 206 -5.56 10.41 -1.90
C TYR A 206 -4.13 10.01 -1.53
N TRP A 207 -3.52 9.11 -2.30
CA TRP A 207 -2.11 8.78 -2.11
C TRP A 207 -1.19 9.97 -2.41
N CYS A 208 -1.44 10.75 -3.48
CA CYS A 208 -0.71 11.98 -3.78
C CYS A 208 -0.86 13.03 -2.67
N GLN A 209 -2.07 13.20 -2.14
CA GLN A 209 -2.34 14.10 -1.02
C GLN A 209 -1.50 13.72 0.21
N GLN A 210 -1.45 12.44 0.57
CA GLN A 210 -0.60 11.97 1.67
C GLN A 210 0.88 12.26 1.38
N LEU A 211 1.36 11.96 0.16
CA LEU A 211 2.75 12.24 -0.22
C LEU A 211 3.12 13.71 -0.06
N LEU A 212 2.26 14.61 -0.52
CA LEU A 212 2.49 16.05 -0.46
C LEU A 212 2.41 16.57 0.97
N ALA A 213 1.32 16.26 1.69
CA ALA A 213 1.08 16.76 3.05
C ALA A 213 2.17 16.30 4.02
N GLU A 214 2.46 15.00 4.08
CA GLU A 214 3.44 14.47 5.03
C GLU A 214 4.90 14.78 4.64
N SER A 215 5.19 15.00 3.35
CA SER A 215 6.57 15.28 2.90
C SER A 215 6.91 16.76 2.98
N LEU A 216 5.95 17.65 2.72
CA LEU A 216 6.16 19.09 2.64
C LEU A 216 5.57 19.84 3.86
N GLY A 217 4.61 19.26 4.57
CA GLY A 217 3.90 19.87 5.70
C GLY A 217 4.66 19.91 7.02
N LYS A 218 5.99 20.05 6.99
CA LYS A 218 6.82 20.15 8.20
C LYS A 218 7.08 21.62 8.58
N ASN A 219 7.21 21.89 9.89
CA ASN A 219 7.57 23.20 10.44
C ASN A 219 6.62 24.32 9.98
N LYS A 220 5.30 24.07 9.97
CA LYS A 220 4.28 25.02 9.48
C LYS A 220 4.49 25.46 8.03
N LYS A 221 5.28 24.71 7.25
CA LYS A 221 5.48 24.90 5.82
C LYS A 221 4.76 23.76 5.10
N GLY A 222 4.23 24.05 3.91
CA GLY A 222 3.52 23.07 3.10
C GLY A 222 2.26 23.66 2.48
N PHE A 223 1.49 22.80 1.83
CA PHE A 223 0.20 23.16 1.24
C PHE A 223 -0.94 22.61 2.09
N LEU A 224 -1.96 23.41 2.27
CA LEU A 224 -3.25 23.02 2.84
C LEU A 224 -4.13 22.40 1.75
#